data_d778946da95d004b95752f75717086a8
#
_entry.id   d778946da95d004b95752f75717086a8
#
_cell.length_a   1.000
_cell.length_b   1.000
_cell.length_c   1.000
_cell.angle_alpha   90.00
_cell.angle_beta   90.00
_cell.angle_gamma   90.00
#
_symmetry.space_group_name_H-M   'P 1'
#
loop_
_entity.id
_entity.type
_entity.pdbx_description
1 polymer ?
#
loop_
_entity_poly.entity_id
_entity_poly.type
_entity_poly.pdbx_seq_one_letter_code
_entity_poly.pdbx_strand_id
1 'polypeptide(L)' 'MTDFHKEQREQGWYGIARWCKEDVHLYREGMEWATWTDEQADKWLESIEISLRDRMTETGWEVIETLMEKE' A
#
# COMPACT_ATOMS: atom_id res chain seq x y z
N MET A 1 6.52 18.36 -0.32
CA MET A 1 5.92 17.21 -1.01
C MET A 1 7.00 16.21 -1.38
N THR A 2 6.75 14.99 -1.14
CA THR A 2 7.78 14.01 -1.39
C THR A 2 7.89 13.65 -2.85
N ASP A 3 9.10 13.35 -3.28
CA ASP A 3 9.37 12.88 -4.61
C ASP A 3 9.53 11.37 -4.63
N PHE A 4 8.79 10.67 -3.75
CA PHE A 4 8.89 9.22 -3.64
C PHE A 4 8.72 8.54 -4.99
N HIS A 5 7.68 8.88 -5.73
CA HIS A 5 7.43 8.26 -7.03
C HIS A 5 8.53 8.60 -8.05
N LYS A 6 9.03 9.82 -8.01
CA LYS A 6 10.13 10.23 -8.88
C LYS A 6 11.40 9.43 -8.58
N GLU A 7 11.73 9.29 -7.29
CA GLU A 7 12.89 8.52 -6.88
C GLU A 7 12.78 7.06 -7.31
N GLN A 8 11.59 6.47 -7.17
CA GLN A 8 11.38 5.09 -7.57
C GLN A 8 11.52 4.93 -9.07
N ARG A 9 11.02 5.87 -9.85
CA ARG A 9 11.16 5.84 -11.30
C ARG A 9 12.61 5.94 -11.74
N GLU A 10 13.39 6.76 -11.05
CA GLU A 10 14.83 6.90 -11.34
C GLU A 10 15.56 5.58 -11.11
N GLN A 11 15.06 4.75 -10.20
CA GLN A 11 15.63 3.43 -9.91
C GLN A 11 15.01 2.32 -10.77
N GLY A 12 14.06 2.67 -11.63
CA GLY A 12 13.42 1.69 -12.51
C GLY A 12 12.15 1.06 -11.97
N TRP A 13 11.61 1.58 -10.87
CA TRP A 13 10.39 1.04 -10.26
C TRP A 13 9.20 1.94 -10.52
N TYR A 14 8.07 1.34 -10.85
CA TYR A 14 6.82 2.05 -11.12
C TYR A 14 5.70 1.44 -10.31
N GLY A 15 4.73 2.26 -9.93
CA GLY A 15 3.56 1.79 -9.23
C GLY A 15 3.81 1.29 -7.81
N ILE A 16 4.82 1.83 -7.15
CA ILE A 16 5.15 1.42 -5.78
C ILE A 16 4.14 2.02 -4.80
N ALA A 17 3.66 1.19 -3.89
CA ALA A 17 2.81 1.62 -2.78
C ALA A 17 3.40 1.13 -1.47
N ARG A 18 3.29 1.95 -0.44
CA ARG A 18 3.76 1.61 0.91
C ARG A 18 2.70 1.99 1.93
N TRP A 19 2.63 1.21 2.99
CA TRP A 19 1.65 1.40 4.06
C TRP A 19 2.36 1.51 5.39
N CYS A 20 1.90 2.40 6.24
CA CYS A 20 2.48 2.59 7.57
C CYS A 20 1.37 2.77 8.61
N LYS A 21 1.77 2.83 9.88
CA LYS A 21 0.80 2.96 10.97
C LYS A 21 -0.07 4.21 10.85
N GLU A 22 0.46 5.29 10.31
CA GLU A 22 -0.31 6.52 10.11
C GLU A 22 -1.47 6.30 9.15
N ASP A 23 -1.28 5.49 8.12
CA ASP A 23 -2.36 5.15 7.19
C ASP A 23 -3.47 4.37 7.90
N VAL A 24 -3.09 3.45 8.78
CA VAL A 24 -4.04 2.68 9.57
C VAL A 24 -4.84 3.61 10.48
N HIS A 25 -4.16 4.53 11.17
CA HIS A 25 -4.83 5.47 12.07
C HIS A 25 -5.82 6.35 11.32
N LEU A 26 -5.43 6.87 10.17
CA LEU A 26 -6.30 7.71 9.36
C LEU A 26 -7.55 6.95 8.90
N TYR A 27 -7.38 5.72 8.47
CA TYR A 27 -8.51 4.91 8.03
C TYR A 27 -9.48 4.63 9.18
N ARG A 28 -8.95 4.22 10.32
CA ARG A 28 -9.79 3.92 11.49
C ARG A 28 -10.52 5.16 11.98
N GLU A 29 -9.86 6.31 11.97
CA GLU A 29 -10.47 7.58 12.33
C GLU A 29 -11.61 7.92 11.36
N GLY A 30 -11.39 7.77 10.08
CA GLY A 30 -12.40 8.03 9.06
C GLY A 30 -13.63 7.13 9.19
N MET A 31 -13.44 5.90 9.67
CA MET A 31 -14.53 4.93 9.90
C MET A 31 -15.12 5.04 11.30
N GLU A 32 -14.63 5.97 12.10
CA GLU A 32 -15.05 6.15 13.49
C GLU A 32 -14.85 4.91 14.35
N TRP A 33 -13.82 4.11 14.02
CA TRP A 33 -13.47 2.95 14.82
C TRP A 33 -12.57 3.35 15.98
N ALA A 34 -12.49 2.47 16.99
CA ALA A 34 -11.64 2.72 18.14
C ALA A 34 -10.20 2.99 17.71
N THR A 35 -9.57 3.95 18.39
CA THR A 35 -8.16 4.29 18.11
C THR A 35 -7.25 3.17 18.60
N TRP A 36 -6.31 2.79 17.75
CA TRP A 36 -5.26 1.86 18.12
C TRP A 36 -4.01 2.60 18.56
N THR A 37 -3.20 1.95 19.37
CA THR A 37 -1.87 2.46 19.67
C THR A 37 -0.99 2.22 18.43
N ASP A 38 0.15 2.92 18.38
CA ASP A 38 1.13 2.71 17.30
C ASP A 38 1.57 1.25 17.25
N GLU A 39 1.81 0.67 18.42
CA GLU A 39 2.22 -0.73 18.51
C GLU A 39 1.17 -1.69 17.94
N GLN A 40 -0.10 -1.45 18.25
CA GLN A 40 -1.19 -2.27 17.70
C GLN A 40 -1.25 -2.16 16.18
N ALA A 41 -1.12 -0.95 15.64
CA ALA A 41 -1.14 -0.74 14.20
C ALA A 41 0.03 -1.44 13.53
N ASP A 42 1.23 -1.32 14.09
CA ASP A 42 2.42 -1.97 13.53
C ASP A 42 2.29 -3.49 13.56
N LYS A 43 1.81 -4.04 14.65
CA LYS A 43 1.62 -5.50 14.77
C LYS A 43 0.58 -6.00 13.77
N TRP A 44 -0.49 -5.25 13.58
CA TRP A 44 -1.51 -5.63 12.61
C TRP A 44 -0.95 -5.62 11.18
N LEU A 45 -0.22 -4.56 10.82
CA LEU A 45 0.42 -4.47 9.49
C LEU A 45 1.40 -5.62 9.28
N GLU A 46 2.19 -5.94 10.30
CA GLU A 46 3.12 -7.05 10.23
C GLU A 46 2.38 -8.37 10.01
N SER A 47 1.25 -8.55 10.67
CA SER A 47 0.47 -9.78 10.54
C SER A 47 -0.13 -10.00 9.15
N ILE A 48 -0.39 -8.92 8.42
CA ILE A 48 -1.00 -9.00 7.09
C ILE A 48 -0.01 -8.75 5.95
N GLU A 49 1.25 -8.48 6.27
CA GLU A 49 2.25 -8.07 5.28
C GLU A 49 2.32 -8.98 4.05
N ILE A 50 2.41 -10.27 4.27
CA ILE A 50 2.52 -11.23 3.16
C ILE A 50 1.25 -11.26 2.32
N SER A 51 0.09 -11.33 2.98
CA SER A 51 -1.19 -11.33 2.28
C SER A 51 -1.41 -10.05 1.49
N LEU A 52 -1.05 -8.91 2.08
CA LEU A 52 -1.17 -7.62 1.43
C LEU A 52 -0.30 -7.56 0.18
N ARG A 53 0.95 -7.97 0.30
CA ARG A 53 1.89 -8.00 -0.82
C ARG A 53 1.40 -8.90 -1.94
N ASP A 54 0.94 -10.11 -1.60
CA ASP A 54 0.48 -11.07 -2.59
C ASP A 54 -0.74 -10.55 -3.34
N ARG A 55 -1.69 -9.97 -2.62
CA ARG A 55 -2.90 -9.43 -3.24
C ARG A 55 -2.62 -8.22 -4.12
N MET A 56 -1.74 -7.35 -3.68
CA MET A 56 -1.34 -6.20 -4.49
C MET A 56 -0.61 -6.64 -5.75
N THR A 57 0.21 -7.67 -5.65
CA THR A 57 0.91 -8.23 -6.81
C THR A 57 -0.06 -8.82 -7.82
N GLU A 58 -1.01 -9.62 -7.36
CA GLU A 58 -2.06 -10.19 -8.22
C GLU A 58 -2.86 -9.12 -8.94
N THR A 59 -3.38 -8.16 -8.16
CA THR A 59 -4.19 -7.08 -8.72
C THR A 59 -3.36 -6.24 -9.68
N GLY A 60 -2.09 -6.00 -9.35
CA GLY A 60 -1.18 -5.25 -10.22
C GLY A 60 -1.02 -5.92 -11.58
N TRP A 61 -0.87 -7.24 -11.62
CA TRP A 61 -0.76 -7.97 -12.88
C TRP A 61 -2.05 -7.89 -13.70
N GLU A 62 -3.20 -7.99 -13.04
CA GLU A 62 -4.48 -7.85 -13.72
C GLU A 62 -4.63 -6.48 -14.39
N VAL A 63 -4.23 -5.44 -13.67
CA VAL A 63 -4.26 -4.08 -14.21
C VAL A 63 -3.31 -3.94 -15.39
N ILE A 64 -2.09 -4.46 -15.27
CA ILE A 64 -1.09 -4.40 -16.33
C ILE A 64 -1.61 -5.09 -17.59
N GLU A 65 -2.18 -6.28 -17.45
CA GLU A 65 -2.75 -7.03 -18.59
C GLU A 65 -3.87 -6.24 -19.26
N THR A 66 -4.77 -5.67 -18.46
CA THR A 66 -5.88 -4.88 -18.98
C THR A 66 -5.39 -3.68 -19.77
N LEU A 67 -4.41 -2.98 -19.23
CA LEU A 67 -3.85 -1.78 -19.87
C LEU A 67 -3.09 -2.14 -21.14
N MET A 68 -2.39 -3.25 -21.16
CA MET A 68 -1.68 -3.71 -22.36
C MET A 68 -2.63 -4.09 -23.48
N GLU A 69 -3.76 -4.70 -23.18
CA GLU A 69 -4.75 -5.08 -24.18
C GLU A 69 -5.34 -3.89 -24.90
N LYS A 70 -5.27 -2.70 -24.30
CA LYS A 70 -5.79 -1.48 -24.91
C LYS A 70 -4.78 -0.79 -25.83
N GLU A 71 -3.56 -1.22 -25.78
CA GLU A 71 -2.54 -0.71 -26.70
C GLU A 71 -2.60 -1.46 -28.02
#